data_594ed31ea6a36a15e5aadbee93803ef4
#
_entry.id   594ed31ea6a36a15e5aadbee93803ef4
#
_cell.length_a   1.000
_cell.length_b   1.000
_cell.length_c   1.000
_cell.angle_alpha   90.00
_cell.angle_beta   90.00
_cell.angle_gamma   90.00
#
_symmetry.space_group_name_H-M   'P 1'
#
loop_
_entity.id
_entity.type
_entity.pdbx_description
1 polymer ?
#
loop_
_entity_poly.entity_id
_entity_poly.type
_entity_poly.pdbx_seq_one_letter_code
_entity_poly.pdbx_strand_id
1 'polypeptide(L)'
;TLQTTQPLCLPIGSFEGQLVAGRLDEDSAFTKGLYENFHLQPRTFTDQWRYFNAVVVTFQPSFFKNFHIGATRAFQVYKKDFQALGGRFIQRYLPVLTNIFKSKGDDPVGRDQQISIFSRWVFPKAHSEFYFEYGWNDHKGNMRDFMLDPVHAAAYVVGGRKLLPLKRNNFLEFSGEITHLSQPVDYVLRNAGNWYVHGSVIQGMTNNRQILGAGSGMGNNVQTLKATWFKGFARLGASVQRIQHDPKALAGSNFFALRDIFWNEWAYGLNGRYRIGRFMLSGEMQFTRSKNYAWTRENLRDNFYSYLQLSYLW
;
A
#
# COMPACT_ATOMS: atom_id res chain seq x y z
N THR A 1 -0.23 9.59 -18.20
CA THR A 1 -1.44 8.91 -17.73
C THR A 1 -2.53 9.06 -18.78
N LEU A 2 -3.20 7.95 -19.10
CA LEU A 2 -4.42 7.90 -19.93
C LEU A 2 -5.55 7.38 -19.04
N GLN A 3 -6.69 8.07 -19.02
CA GLN A 3 -7.82 7.66 -18.18
C GLN A 3 -9.15 8.02 -18.84
N THR A 4 -10.19 7.33 -18.45
CA THR A 4 -11.56 7.71 -18.81
C THR A 4 -11.92 9.01 -18.10
N THR A 5 -12.49 9.97 -18.83
CA THR A 5 -13.00 11.24 -18.27
C THR A 5 -14.43 11.10 -17.76
N GLN A 6 -15.17 10.15 -18.30
CA GLN A 6 -16.50 9.75 -17.88
C GLN A 6 -16.61 8.23 -17.93
N PRO A 7 -17.45 7.61 -17.08
CA PRO A 7 -17.69 6.18 -17.13
C PRO A 7 -18.22 5.74 -18.49
N LEU A 8 -17.69 4.64 -19.02
CA LEU A 8 -18.28 3.96 -20.19
C LEU A 8 -19.48 3.16 -19.74
N CYS A 9 -20.68 3.65 -20.07
CA CYS A 9 -21.93 3.00 -19.69
C CYS A 9 -22.31 1.92 -20.70
N LEU A 10 -22.52 0.70 -20.22
CA LEU A 10 -23.02 -0.45 -20.94
C LEU A 10 -24.30 -0.99 -20.26
N PRO A 11 -25.10 -1.83 -20.90
CA PRO A 11 -26.31 -2.39 -20.27
C PRO A 11 -26.06 -3.15 -18.97
N ILE A 12 -24.87 -3.77 -18.84
CA ILE A 12 -24.45 -4.55 -17.66
C ILE A 12 -23.88 -3.68 -16.51
N GLY A 13 -23.55 -2.43 -16.79
CA GLY A 13 -22.94 -1.51 -15.80
C GLY A 13 -22.03 -0.48 -16.43
N SER A 14 -21.29 0.24 -15.60
CA SER A 14 -20.34 1.26 -16.04
C SER A 14 -18.90 0.85 -15.74
N PHE A 15 -18.00 1.22 -16.65
CA PHE A 15 -16.57 0.94 -16.58
C PHE A 15 -15.77 2.24 -16.52
N GLU A 16 -14.75 2.26 -15.69
CA GLU A 16 -13.71 3.28 -15.67
C GLU A 16 -12.34 2.63 -15.76
N GLY A 17 -11.41 3.29 -16.40
CA GLY A 17 -10.06 2.78 -16.57
C GLY A 17 -8.99 3.87 -16.51
N GLN A 18 -7.85 3.49 -15.97
CA GLN A 18 -6.66 4.32 -15.95
C GLN A 18 -5.43 3.50 -16.35
N LEU A 19 -4.64 4.02 -17.26
CA LEU A 19 -3.35 3.48 -17.66
C LEU A 19 -2.27 4.50 -17.30
N VAL A 20 -1.29 4.06 -16.52
CA VAL A 20 -0.16 4.88 -16.08
C VAL A 20 1.11 4.32 -16.69
N ALA A 21 1.94 5.18 -17.26
CA ALA A 21 3.31 4.85 -17.64
C ALA A 21 4.22 6.00 -17.18
N GLY A 22 5.38 5.66 -16.65
CA GLY A 22 6.27 6.67 -16.10
C GLY A 22 7.64 6.13 -15.72
N ARG A 23 8.41 7.00 -15.12
CA ARG A 23 9.73 6.73 -14.58
C ARG A 23 9.67 6.77 -13.05
N LEU A 24 10.34 5.82 -12.42
CA LEU A 24 10.61 5.80 -10.99
C LEU A 24 12.10 6.00 -10.77
N ASP A 25 12.44 6.88 -9.85
CA ASP A 25 13.83 7.17 -9.52
C ASP A 25 14.25 6.47 -8.22
N GLU A 26 15.53 6.10 -8.17
CA GLU A 26 16.17 5.57 -6.97
C GLU A 26 16.76 6.70 -6.14
N ASP A 27 16.92 6.43 -4.84
CA ASP A 27 17.60 7.33 -3.93
C ASP A 27 18.82 6.63 -3.31
N SER A 28 20.00 7.13 -3.65
CA SER A 28 21.28 6.60 -3.17
C SER A 28 21.54 6.85 -1.69
N ALA A 29 20.92 7.88 -1.10
CA ALA A 29 21.13 8.23 0.31
C ALA A 29 20.44 7.28 1.30
N PHE A 30 19.56 6.39 0.80
CA PHE A 30 18.75 5.49 1.62
C PHE A 30 19.54 4.40 2.36
N THR A 31 20.78 4.10 1.96
CA THR A 31 21.40 2.83 2.30
C THR A 31 22.16 2.79 3.60
N LYS A 32 22.94 3.82 3.88
CA LYS A 32 23.99 3.67 4.90
C LYS A 32 23.43 3.53 6.32
N GLY A 33 22.54 4.39 6.74
CA GLY A 33 22.05 4.43 8.12
C GLY A 33 21.07 3.30 8.49
N LEU A 34 20.21 2.88 7.58
CA LEU A 34 19.26 1.79 7.84
C LEU A 34 19.94 0.44 7.92
N TYR A 35 20.87 0.16 7.02
CA TYR A 35 21.59 -1.11 7.02
C TYR A 35 22.50 -1.27 8.26
N GLU A 36 23.18 -0.22 8.67
CA GLU A 36 24.02 -0.23 9.86
C GLU A 36 23.19 -0.45 11.13
N ASN A 37 22.06 0.25 11.27
CA ASN A 37 21.21 0.15 12.46
C ASN A 37 20.45 -1.16 12.59
N PHE A 38 20.12 -1.82 11.47
CA PHE A 38 19.33 -3.07 11.46
C PHE A 38 20.15 -4.30 11.11
N HIS A 39 21.48 -4.22 11.04
CA HIS A 39 22.38 -5.32 10.65
C HIS A 39 21.99 -5.98 9.32
N LEU A 40 21.43 -5.21 8.41
CA LEU A 40 21.03 -5.68 7.10
C LEU A 40 22.24 -5.76 6.15
N GLN A 41 22.22 -6.75 5.26
CA GLN A 41 23.21 -6.79 4.19
C GLN A 41 22.97 -5.60 3.23
N PRO A 42 24.01 -4.79 2.95
CA PRO A 42 23.88 -3.67 2.04
C PRO A 42 23.50 -4.17 0.65
N ARG A 43 22.40 -3.66 0.10
CA ARG A 43 22.04 -3.91 -1.29
C ARG A 43 22.76 -2.89 -2.17
N THR A 44 23.34 -3.36 -3.26
CA THR A 44 24.05 -2.50 -4.21
C THR A 44 23.07 -1.62 -4.95
N PHE A 45 23.30 -0.32 -4.98
CA PHE A 45 22.54 0.58 -5.83
C PHE A 45 22.93 0.40 -7.29
N THR A 46 21.97 0.53 -8.17
CA THR A 46 22.21 0.47 -9.60
C THR A 46 22.35 1.85 -10.23
N ASP A 47 21.99 2.91 -9.48
CA ASP A 47 21.89 4.30 -9.97
C ASP A 47 21.12 4.40 -11.29
N GLN A 48 20.05 3.62 -11.38
CA GLN A 48 19.24 3.54 -12.58
C GLN A 48 17.79 3.88 -12.27
N TRP A 49 17.16 4.58 -13.20
CA TRP A 49 15.72 4.72 -13.16
C TRP A 49 15.03 3.42 -13.59
N ARG A 50 13.78 3.27 -13.16
CA ARG A 50 12.92 2.15 -13.52
C ARG A 50 11.76 2.62 -14.39
N TYR A 51 11.43 1.85 -15.41
CA TYR A 51 10.18 2.03 -16.13
C TYR A 51 9.04 1.45 -15.31
N PHE A 52 7.98 2.23 -15.14
CA PHE A 52 6.77 1.87 -14.41
C PHE A 52 5.59 1.87 -15.37
N ASN A 53 4.76 0.84 -15.30
CA ASN A 53 3.50 0.75 -16.04
C ASN A 53 2.42 0.11 -15.15
N ALA A 54 1.26 0.74 -15.07
CA ALA A 54 0.14 0.24 -14.28
C ALA A 54 -1.20 0.45 -14.99
N VAL A 55 -2.13 -0.46 -14.77
CA VAL A 55 -3.52 -0.33 -15.21
C VAL A 55 -4.44 -0.54 -14.01
N VAL A 56 -5.47 0.29 -13.94
CA VAL A 56 -6.59 0.15 -13.01
C VAL A 56 -7.87 0.09 -13.84
N VAL A 57 -8.72 -0.88 -13.55
CA VAL A 57 -10.05 -0.99 -14.15
C VAL A 57 -11.08 -1.13 -13.03
N THR A 58 -12.13 -0.35 -13.09
CA THR A 58 -13.25 -0.40 -12.15
C THR A 58 -14.55 -0.67 -12.89
N PHE A 59 -15.38 -1.50 -12.33
CA PHE A 59 -16.71 -1.86 -12.85
C PHE A 59 -17.75 -1.64 -11.76
N GLN A 60 -18.83 -0.93 -12.12
CA GLN A 60 -20.04 -0.79 -11.30
C GLN A 60 -21.18 -1.54 -11.99
N PRO A 61 -21.64 -2.69 -11.47
CA PRO A 61 -22.76 -3.44 -12.05
C PRO A 61 -24.06 -2.64 -12.01
N SER A 62 -24.85 -2.69 -13.08
CA SER A 62 -26.16 -2.00 -13.15
C SER A 62 -27.18 -2.58 -12.16
N PHE A 63 -27.09 -3.88 -11.88
CA PHE A 63 -27.99 -4.60 -10.97
C PHE A 63 -27.60 -4.47 -9.49
N PHE A 64 -26.39 -3.96 -9.18
CA PHE A 64 -25.90 -3.85 -7.81
C PHE A 64 -25.44 -2.42 -7.51
N LYS A 65 -26.41 -1.59 -7.13
CA LYS A 65 -26.19 -0.16 -6.93
C LYS A 65 -25.16 0.13 -5.85
N ASN A 66 -24.33 1.14 -6.12
CA ASN A 66 -23.28 1.64 -5.22
C ASN A 66 -22.21 0.60 -4.84
N PHE A 67 -22.13 -0.49 -5.55
CA PHE A 67 -21.07 -1.48 -5.44
C PHE A 67 -20.09 -1.32 -6.59
N HIS A 68 -18.81 -1.23 -6.29
CA HIS A 68 -17.73 -1.12 -7.25
C HIS A 68 -16.77 -2.27 -7.03
N ILE A 69 -16.34 -2.90 -8.09
CA ILE A 69 -15.27 -3.89 -8.09
C ILE A 69 -14.24 -3.50 -9.13
N GLY A 70 -12.98 -3.73 -8.86
CA GLY A 70 -11.94 -3.40 -9.81
C GLY A 70 -10.70 -4.26 -9.61
N ALA A 71 -9.76 -4.06 -10.51
CA ALA A 71 -8.47 -4.71 -10.48
C ALA A 71 -7.37 -3.71 -10.83
N THR A 72 -6.23 -3.90 -10.18
CA THR A 72 -4.99 -3.16 -10.46
C THR A 72 -3.92 -4.15 -10.88
N ARG A 73 -3.13 -3.79 -11.87
CA ARG A 73 -1.92 -4.51 -12.21
C ARG A 73 -0.80 -3.51 -12.47
N ALA A 74 0.34 -3.70 -11.83
CA ALA A 74 1.49 -2.82 -11.95
C ALA A 74 2.76 -3.63 -12.26
N PHE A 75 3.65 -3.01 -13.03
CA PHE A 75 4.97 -3.54 -13.37
C PHE A 75 6.04 -2.48 -13.19
N GLN A 76 7.23 -2.93 -12.82
CA GLN A 76 8.43 -2.10 -12.91
C GLN A 76 9.62 -2.93 -13.39
N VAL A 77 10.57 -2.26 -14.02
CA VAL A 77 11.79 -2.88 -14.55
C VAL A 77 12.90 -1.84 -14.67
N TYR A 78 14.14 -2.21 -14.39
CA TYR A 78 15.27 -1.31 -14.57
C TYR A 78 15.49 -0.91 -16.04
N LYS A 79 16.03 0.29 -16.24
CA LYS A 79 16.36 0.85 -17.58
C LYS A 79 17.12 -0.12 -18.46
N LYS A 80 18.18 -0.78 -17.92
CA LYS A 80 19.01 -1.73 -18.67
C LYS A 80 18.18 -2.89 -19.22
N ASP A 81 17.30 -3.44 -18.39
CA ASP A 81 16.47 -4.59 -18.73
C ASP A 81 15.31 -4.19 -19.66
N PHE A 82 14.75 -2.98 -19.44
CA PHE A 82 13.79 -2.38 -20.36
C PHE A 82 14.36 -2.16 -21.77
N GLN A 83 15.61 -1.75 -21.86
CA GLN A 83 16.28 -1.57 -23.15
C GLN A 83 16.60 -2.92 -23.83
N ALA A 84 16.89 -3.95 -23.04
CA ALA A 84 17.12 -5.31 -23.54
C ALA A 84 15.85 -6.02 -24.02
N LEU A 85 14.65 -5.55 -23.64
CA LEU A 85 13.37 -6.05 -24.15
C LEU A 85 13.24 -5.74 -25.64
N GLY A 86 13.74 -6.62 -26.49
CA GLY A 86 13.60 -6.53 -27.93
C GLY A 86 12.15 -6.68 -28.40
N GLY A 87 11.81 -6.09 -29.52
CA GLY A 87 10.81 -6.52 -30.46
C GLY A 87 9.38 -5.97 -30.29
N ARG A 88 8.55 -6.47 -29.44
CA ARG A 88 7.11 -6.16 -29.49
C ARG A 88 6.74 -4.96 -28.62
N PHE A 89 6.16 -3.92 -29.23
CA PHE A 89 5.72 -2.68 -28.54
C PHE A 89 4.91 -2.94 -27.25
N ILE A 90 3.91 -3.82 -27.31
CA ILE A 90 3.07 -4.13 -26.15
C ILE A 90 3.85 -4.77 -25.01
N GLN A 91 4.74 -5.73 -25.32
CA GLN A 91 5.55 -6.39 -24.29
C GLN A 91 6.54 -5.44 -23.60
N ARG A 92 7.00 -4.45 -24.31
CA ARG A 92 7.96 -3.46 -23.83
C ARG A 92 7.29 -2.32 -23.07
N TYR A 93 6.30 -1.68 -23.68
CA TYR A 93 5.71 -0.44 -23.15
C TYR A 93 4.41 -0.62 -22.38
N LEU A 94 3.72 -1.74 -22.61
CA LEU A 94 2.43 -2.04 -21.97
C LEU A 94 2.40 -3.46 -21.38
N PRO A 95 3.40 -3.84 -20.55
CA PRO A 95 3.48 -5.19 -19.99
C PRO A 95 2.22 -5.55 -19.17
N VAL A 96 1.50 -4.57 -18.64
CA VAL A 96 0.23 -4.77 -17.92
C VAL A 96 -0.86 -5.42 -18.78
N LEU A 97 -0.76 -5.34 -20.12
CA LEU A 97 -1.70 -5.97 -21.06
C LEU A 97 -1.26 -7.37 -21.50
N THR A 98 -0.11 -7.85 -21.04
CA THR A 98 0.37 -9.20 -21.37
C THR A 98 -0.26 -10.26 -20.48
N ASN A 99 -0.12 -11.54 -20.84
CA ASN A 99 -0.71 -12.65 -20.09
C ASN A 99 -0.29 -12.65 -18.61
N ILE A 100 -1.27 -12.80 -17.72
CA ILE A 100 -1.10 -12.84 -16.27
C ILE A 100 -0.41 -14.13 -15.80
N PHE A 101 -0.60 -15.23 -16.54
CA PHE A 101 -0.17 -16.58 -16.19
C PHE A 101 1.03 -17.05 -17.01
N LYS A 102 1.96 -16.17 -17.33
CA LYS A 102 3.22 -16.59 -17.94
C LYS A 102 4.07 -17.37 -16.95
N SER A 103 4.68 -18.45 -17.42
CA SER A 103 5.64 -19.22 -16.64
C SER A 103 6.85 -18.37 -16.26
N LYS A 104 7.45 -18.64 -15.10
CA LYS A 104 8.64 -17.94 -14.58
C LYS A 104 9.82 -17.92 -15.56
N GLY A 105 9.91 -18.93 -16.45
CA GLY A 105 10.91 -19.00 -17.52
C GLY A 105 10.65 -18.07 -18.72
N ASP A 106 9.44 -17.51 -18.82
CA ASP A 106 9.05 -16.65 -19.96
C ASP A 106 9.33 -15.15 -19.71
N ASP A 107 9.86 -14.81 -18.54
CA ASP A 107 10.27 -13.43 -18.23
C ASP A 107 11.78 -13.32 -17.94
N PRO A 108 12.61 -13.23 -19.01
CA PRO A 108 14.06 -13.22 -18.89
C PRO A 108 14.62 -11.95 -18.24
N VAL A 109 13.80 -10.92 -18.05
CA VAL A 109 14.25 -9.58 -17.63
C VAL A 109 13.95 -9.23 -16.17
N GLY A 110 13.47 -10.18 -15.36
CA GLY A 110 13.31 -9.95 -13.93
C GLY A 110 12.42 -8.77 -13.58
N ARG A 111 11.26 -8.64 -14.23
CA ARG A 111 10.26 -7.62 -13.93
C ARG A 111 9.60 -7.91 -12.59
N ASP A 112 9.46 -6.88 -11.78
CA ASP A 112 8.61 -6.91 -10.61
C ASP A 112 7.17 -6.59 -11.00
N GLN A 113 6.21 -7.35 -10.49
CA GLN A 113 4.79 -7.09 -10.72
C GLN A 113 3.97 -7.23 -9.46
N GLN A 114 2.89 -6.47 -9.40
CA GLN A 114 1.87 -6.57 -8.37
C GLN A 114 0.49 -6.57 -9.01
N ILE A 115 -0.40 -7.37 -8.44
CA ILE A 115 -1.80 -7.48 -8.89
C ILE A 115 -2.67 -7.35 -7.65
N SER A 116 -3.78 -6.61 -7.77
CA SER A 116 -4.83 -6.62 -6.75
C SER A 116 -6.22 -6.64 -7.37
N ILE A 117 -7.17 -7.16 -6.60
CA ILE A 117 -8.60 -7.04 -6.83
C ILE A 117 -9.17 -6.28 -5.64
N PHE A 118 -9.98 -5.28 -5.92
CA PHE A 118 -10.57 -4.46 -4.88
C PHE A 118 -12.08 -4.33 -5.06
N SER A 119 -12.77 -4.05 -3.98
CA SER A 119 -14.19 -3.71 -4.00
C SER A 119 -14.50 -2.59 -3.01
N ARG A 120 -15.53 -1.82 -3.31
CA ARG A 120 -16.06 -0.78 -2.45
C ARG A 120 -17.59 -0.79 -2.54
N TRP A 121 -18.23 -0.82 -1.38
CA TRP A 121 -19.67 -0.77 -1.27
C TRP A 121 -20.10 0.43 -0.44
N VAL A 122 -20.83 1.35 -1.04
CA VAL A 122 -21.32 2.58 -0.42
C VAL A 122 -22.80 2.42 -0.06
N PHE A 123 -23.17 2.76 1.15
CA PHE A 123 -24.53 2.75 1.68
C PHE A 123 -24.97 4.18 1.99
N PRO A 124 -25.47 4.96 0.99
CA PRO A 124 -25.77 6.38 1.16
C PRO A 124 -26.79 6.64 2.27
N LYS A 125 -27.85 5.83 2.35
CA LYS A 125 -28.90 5.97 3.39
C LYS A 125 -28.37 5.69 4.80
N ALA A 126 -27.40 4.80 4.92
CA ALA A 126 -26.75 4.48 6.18
C ALA A 126 -25.53 5.36 6.46
N HIS A 127 -25.16 6.27 5.56
CA HIS A 127 -23.94 7.07 5.65
C HIS A 127 -22.70 6.24 5.98
N SER A 128 -22.54 5.09 5.31
CA SER A 128 -21.44 4.17 5.58
C SER A 128 -20.89 3.59 4.28
N GLU A 129 -19.66 3.11 4.36
CA GLU A 129 -19.03 2.34 3.29
C GLU A 129 -18.15 1.26 3.86
N PHE A 130 -17.96 0.20 3.05
CA PHE A 130 -16.96 -0.85 3.26
C PHE A 130 -16.12 -0.98 2.02
N TYR A 131 -14.85 -1.31 2.21
CA TYR A 131 -13.93 -1.61 1.13
C TYR A 131 -13.02 -2.78 1.50
N PHE A 132 -12.60 -3.47 0.47
CA PHE A 132 -11.72 -4.62 0.56
C PHE A 132 -10.79 -4.62 -0.64
N GLU A 133 -9.52 -4.91 -0.40
CA GLU A 133 -8.53 -5.16 -1.45
C GLU A 133 -7.76 -6.42 -1.11
N TYR A 134 -7.55 -7.26 -2.10
CA TYR A 134 -6.75 -8.47 -2.01
C TYR A 134 -5.73 -8.48 -3.13
N GLY A 135 -4.45 -8.55 -2.77
CA GLY A 135 -3.37 -8.44 -3.72
C GLY A 135 -2.39 -9.59 -3.64
N TRP A 136 -1.61 -9.73 -4.70
CA TRP A 136 -0.50 -10.68 -4.80
C TRP A 136 0.75 -9.93 -5.22
N ASN A 137 1.83 -10.19 -4.49
CA ASN A 137 3.16 -9.73 -4.85
C ASN A 137 3.81 -10.79 -5.75
N ASP A 138 4.38 -10.32 -6.89
CA ASP A 138 5.01 -11.18 -7.87
C ASP A 138 4.08 -12.18 -8.59
N HIS A 139 4.66 -13.07 -9.37
CA HIS A 139 4.01 -13.92 -10.36
C HIS A 139 3.62 -15.28 -9.78
N LYS A 140 2.38 -15.68 -9.95
CA LYS A 140 1.96 -17.08 -9.78
C LYS A 140 2.36 -17.87 -11.02
N GLY A 141 2.98 -19.04 -10.84
CA GLY A 141 3.47 -19.85 -11.92
C GLY A 141 2.43 -20.24 -12.98
N ASN A 142 1.20 -20.51 -12.53
CA ASN A 142 0.06 -20.82 -13.40
C ASN A 142 -1.25 -20.80 -12.61
N MET A 143 -2.40 -20.99 -13.28
CA MET A 143 -3.71 -21.03 -12.65
C MET A 143 -3.84 -22.13 -11.61
N ARG A 144 -3.23 -23.29 -11.82
CA ARG A 144 -3.24 -24.40 -10.86
C ARG A 144 -2.53 -23.99 -9.55
N ASP A 145 -1.39 -23.34 -9.65
CA ASP A 145 -0.64 -22.82 -8.51
C ASP A 145 -1.46 -21.79 -7.71
N PHE A 146 -2.17 -20.91 -8.42
CA PHE A 146 -3.10 -19.98 -7.81
C PHE A 146 -4.25 -20.68 -7.06
N MET A 147 -4.82 -21.74 -7.65
CA MET A 147 -5.93 -22.47 -7.04
C MET A 147 -5.50 -23.34 -5.83
N LEU A 148 -4.27 -23.85 -5.86
CA LEU A 148 -3.74 -24.71 -4.78
C LEU A 148 -3.30 -23.88 -3.57
N ASP A 149 -2.77 -22.69 -3.78
CA ASP A 149 -2.26 -21.84 -2.71
C ASP A 149 -2.61 -20.35 -3.01
N PRO A 150 -3.87 -19.95 -2.83
CA PRO A 150 -4.30 -18.60 -3.12
C PRO A 150 -3.69 -17.55 -2.18
N VAL A 151 -3.28 -17.96 -0.97
CA VAL A 151 -2.71 -17.06 0.04
C VAL A 151 -1.21 -16.82 -0.10
N HIS A 152 -0.53 -17.60 -0.94
CA HIS A 152 0.89 -17.41 -1.22
C HIS A 152 1.16 -16.02 -1.82
N ALA A 153 2.07 -15.25 -1.23
CA ALA A 153 2.39 -13.88 -1.59
C ALA A 153 1.20 -12.89 -1.50
N ALA A 154 0.15 -13.26 -0.79
CA ALA A 154 -1.04 -12.44 -0.68
C ALA A 154 -0.90 -11.37 0.41
N ALA A 155 -1.60 -10.25 0.19
CA ALA A 155 -1.86 -9.22 1.17
C ALA A 155 -3.33 -8.80 1.07
N TYR A 156 -3.85 -8.20 2.13
CA TYR A 156 -5.20 -7.65 2.08
C TYR A 156 -5.32 -6.35 2.88
N VAL A 157 -6.24 -5.52 2.43
CA VAL A 157 -6.75 -4.37 3.15
C VAL A 157 -8.26 -4.55 3.30
N VAL A 158 -8.77 -4.37 4.50
CA VAL A 158 -10.20 -4.32 4.77
C VAL A 158 -10.51 -3.14 5.66
N GLY A 159 -11.51 -2.37 5.30
CA GLY A 159 -11.88 -1.22 6.09
C GLY A 159 -13.30 -0.75 5.85
N GLY A 160 -13.68 0.22 6.66
CA GLY A 160 -14.97 0.85 6.54
C GLY A 160 -15.06 2.13 7.34
N ARG A 161 -16.06 2.92 7.01
CA ARG A 161 -16.39 4.11 7.76
C ARG A 161 -17.88 4.32 7.89
N LYS A 162 -18.24 4.98 8.96
CA LYS A 162 -19.60 5.36 9.32
C LYS A 162 -19.62 6.83 9.69
N LEU A 163 -20.45 7.60 8.99
CA LEU A 163 -20.72 8.99 9.33
C LEU A 163 -22.05 9.06 10.10
N LEU A 164 -22.03 9.63 11.27
CA LEU A 164 -23.21 9.89 12.12
C LEU A 164 -23.55 11.37 12.01
N PRO A 165 -24.68 11.73 11.38
CA PRO A 165 -25.16 13.10 11.42
C PRO A 165 -25.63 13.45 12.84
N LEU A 166 -25.16 14.60 13.34
CA LEU A 166 -25.54 15.16 14.63
C LEU A 166 -26.37 16.43 14.39
N LYS A 167 -26.89 17.03 15.49
CA LYS A 167 -27.62 18.30 15.40
C LYS A 167 -26.73 19.45 14.91
N ARG A 168 -27.33 20.47 14.27
CA ARG A 168 -26.67 21.73 13.85
C ARG A 168 -25.52 21.53 12.86
N ASN A 169 -25.71 20.67 11.85
CA ASN A 169 -24.70 20.37 10.82
C ASN A 169 -23.34 19.89 11.36
N ASN A 170 -23.38 19.17 12.48
CA ASN A 170 -22.23 18.45 12.97
C ASN A 170 -22.29 17.00 12.49
N PHE A 171 -21.12 16.39 12.37
CA PHE A 171 -20.97 15.00 11.99
C PHE A 171 -19.89 14.33 12.84
N LEU A 172 -20.07 13.08 13.16
CA LEU A 172 -19.06 12.24 13.77
C LEU A 172 -18.77 11.07 12.84
N GLU A 173 -17.53 10.92 12.42
CA GLU A 173 -17.07 9.82 11.59
C GLU A 173 -16.29 8.83 12.45
N PHE A 174 -16.61 7.55 12.30
CA PHE A 174 -15.80 6.44 12.76
C PHE A 174 -15.26 5.71 11.55
N SER A 175 -13.97 5.41 11.54
CA SER A 175 -13.35 4.58 10.53
C SER A 175 -12.43 3.55 11.16
N GLY A 176 -12.38 2.36 10.54
CA GLY A 176 -11.49 1.29 10.90
C GLY A 176 -10.88 0.66 9.66
N GLU A 177 -9.60 0.30 9.74
CA GLU A 177 -8.87 -0.36 8.66
C GLU A 177 -7.89 -1.37 9.21
N ILE A 178 -7.80 -2.51 8.55
CA ILE A 178 -6.80 -3.54 8.76
C ILE A 178 -6.03 -3.70 7.46
N THR A 179 -4.72 -3.53 7.53
CA THR A 179 -3.77 -3.82 6.43
C THR A 179 -2.89 -4.98 6.86
N HIS A 180 -2.83 -6.04 6.07
CA HIS A 180 -2.03 -7.23 6.32
C HIS A 180 -1.09 -7.45 5.14
N LEU A 181 0.22 -7.28 5.36
CA LEU A 181 1.26 -7.41 4.35
C LEU A 181 2.32 -8.46 4.73
N SER A 182 2.22 -9.10 5.90
CA SER A 182 3.17 -10.13 6.30
C SER A 182 2.98 -11.40 5.47
N GLN A 183 4.07 -12.16 5.35
CA GLN A 183 4.00 -13.46 4.67
C GLN A 183 3.02 -14.41 5.35
N PRO A 184 2.37 -15.30 4.58
CA PRO A 184 1.49 -16.33 5.13
C PRO A 184 2.27 -17.33 6.01
N VAL A 185 1.54 -18.10 6.81
CA VAL A 185 2.14 -19.03 7.79
C VAL A 185 2.95 -20.18 7.17
N ASP A 186 2.70 -20.50 5.92
CA ASP A 186 3.39 -21.53 5.14
C ASP A 186 4.74 -21.09 4.54
N TYR A 187 5.17 -19.84 4.82
CA TYR A 187 6.43 -19.28 4.30
C TYR A 187 7.66 -20.15 4.56
N VAL A 188 7.64 -21.00 5.59
CA VAL A 188 8.72 -21.94 5.91
C VAL A 188 8.87 -23.00 4.82
N LEU A 189 7.77 -23.45 4.23
CA LEU A 189 7.73 -24.44 3.16
C LEU A 189 7.93 -23.79 1.80
N ARG A 190 7.35 -22.61 1.61
CA ARG A 190 7.38 -21.86 0.36
C ARG A 190 7.48 -20.37 0.65
N ASN A 191 8.68 -19.80 0.49
CA ASN A 191 8.89 -18.37 0.68
C ASN A 191 8.18 -17.57 -0.42
N ALA A 192 7.30 -16.67 -0.02
CA ALA A 192 6.53 -15.82 -0.92
C ALA A 192 7.23 -14.49 -1.27
N GLY A 193 8.34 -14.20 -0.63
CA GLY A 193 8.93 -12.85 -0.64
C GLY A 193 8.11 -11.85 0.18
N ASN A 194 8.62 -10.65 0.30
CA ASN A 194 7.96 -9.57 1.05
C ASN A 194 7.26 -8.61 0.09
N TRP A 195 6.12 -8.06 0.52
CA TRP A 195 5.45 -7.00 -0.23
C TRP A 195 6.36 -5.79 -0.41
N TYR A 196 6.30 -5.21 -1.62
CA TYR A 196 7.10 -4.06 -2.08
C TYR A 196 8.60 -4.33 -2.18
N VAL A 197 9.05 -5.58 -2.10
CA VAL A 197 10.45 -5.98 -2.25
C VAL A 197 10.54 -7.00 -3.38
N HIS A 198 11.58 -6.87 -4.21
CA HIS A 198 11.83 -7.81 -5.30
C HIS A 198 13.33 -8.13 -5.43
N GLY A 199 13.66 -9.37 -5.80
CA GLY A 199 15.05 -9.81 -5.91
C GLY A 199 15.85 -9.07 -6.98
N SER A 200 15.23 -8.77 -8.13
CA SER A 200 15.86 -8.07 -9.25
C SER A 200 15.68 -6.56 -9.17
N VAL A 201 14.65 -6.05 -8.48
CA VAL A 201 14.38 -4.62 -8.31
C VAL A 201 14.67 -4.22 -6.87
N ILE A 202 15.92 -3.80 -6.63
CA ILE A 202 16.48 -3.70 -5.28
C ILE A 202 15.73 -2.74 -4.35
N GLN A 203 15.27 -1.59 -4.86
CA GLN A 203 14.50 -0.64 -4.07
C GLN A 203 13.01 -1.01 -3.94
N GLY A 204 12.57 -2.06 -4.62
CA GLY A 204 11.19 -2.51 -4.61
C GLY A 204 10.22 -1.50 -5.23
N MET A 205 8.94 -1.60 -4.90
CA MET A 205 7.88 -0.73 -5.43
C MET A 205 7.90 0.65 -4.74
N THR A 206 8.88 1.47 -5.10
CA THR A 206 9.11 2.80 -4.51
C THR A 206 9.42 3.84 -5.57
N ASN A 207 9.26 5.11 -5.24
CA ASN A 207 9.78 6.24 -6.00
C ASN A 207 10.40 7.23 -5.02
N ASN A 208 11.68 7.57 -5.18
CA ASN A 208 12.40 8.45 -4.25
C ASN A 208 12.13 8.12 -2.77
N ARG A 209 12.31 6.85 -2.36
CA ARG A 209 12.03 6.26 -1.03
C ARG A 209 10.56 6.10 -0.67
N GLN A 210 9.62 6.71 -1.37
CA GLN A 210 8.21 6.58 -1.06
C GLN A 210 7.66 5.28 -1.64
N ILE A 211 7.03 4.47 -0.80
CA ILE A 211 6.36 3.23 -1.22
C ILE A 211 5.14 3.60 -2.08
N LEU A 212 5.02 2.96 -3.23
CA LEU A 212 3.85 3.04 -4.11
C LEU A 212 2.84 1.96 -3.71
N GLY A 213 2.16 2.18 -2.60
CA GLY A 213 1.23 1.22 -2.03
C GLY A 213 0.82 1.58 -0.61
N ALA A 214 0.55 0.59 0.23
CA ALA A 214 0.16 0.81 1.61
C ALA A 214 1.28 1.50 2.41
N GLY A 215 0.96 2.62 3.04
CA GLY A 215 1.91 3.45 3.79
C GLY A 215 2.50 2.77 5.04
N SER A 216 2.00 1.59 5.39
CA SER A 216 2.51 0.77 6.50
C SER A 216 3.93 0.22 6.29
N GLY A 217 4.40 0.21 5.05
CA GLY A 217 5.73 -0.32 4.74
C GLY A 217 5.75 -1.82 4.43
N MET A 218 6.96 -2.36 4.29
CA MET A 218 7.19 -3.75 3.88
C MET A 218 6.77 -4.72 4.98
N GLY A 219 5.92 -5.69 4.64
CA GLY A 219 5.57 -6.83 5.49
C GLY A 219 4.85 -6.49 6.80
N ASN A 220 4.43 -5.25 7.00
CA ASN A 220 3.81 -4.83 8.25
C ASN A 220 2.31 -5.15 8.30
N ASN A 221 1.83 -5.48 9.50
CA ASN A 221 0.41 -5.60 9.77
C ASN A 221 -0.04 -4.40 10.59
N VAL A 222 -1.06 -3.70 10.11
CA VAL A 222 -1.54 -2.46 10.73
C VAL A 222 -3.03 -2.54 10.99
N GLN A 223 -3.45 -2.16 12.19
CA GLN A 223 -4.84 -1.95 12.55
C GLN A 223 -5.01 -0.49 12.98
N THR A 224 -5.94 0.22 12.36
CA THR A 224 -6.20 1.63 12.63
C THR A 224 -7.66 1.85 12.97
N LEU A 225 -7.93 2.59 14.04
CA LEU A 225 -9.25 3.10 14.38
C LEU A 225 -9.17 4.62 14.50
N LYS A 226 -10.14 5.33 13.92
CA LYS A 226 -10.24 6.80 13.99
C LYS A 226 -11.64 7.22 14.33
N ALA A 227 -11.75 8.28 15.13
CA ALA A 227 -12.99 9.01 15.36
C ALA A 227 -12.73 10.49 15.06
N THR A 228 -13.57 11.10 14.21
CA THR A 228 -13.37 12.49 13.79
C THR A 228 -14.70 13.24 13.84
N TRP A 229 -14.71 14.34 14.56
CA TRP A 229 -15.82 15.29 14.57
C TRP A 229 -15.61 16.38 13.53
N PHE A 230 -16.70 16.76 12.84
CA PHE A 230 -16.71 17.81 11.82
C PHE A 230 -17.83 18.81 12.07
N LYS A 231 -17.54 20.09 11.87
CA LYS A 231 -18.52 21.16 11.79
C LYS A 231 -18.04 22.24 10.80
N GLY A 232 -18.59 22.23 9.62
CA GLY A 232 -18.09 23.11 8.55
C GLY A 232 -16.60 22.87 8.28
N PHE A 233 -15.76 23.91 8.46
CA PHE A 233 -14.32 23.80 8.32
C PHE A 233 -13.61 23.24 9.58
N ALA A 234 -14.29 23.22 10.71
CA ALA A 234 -13.72 22.68 11.94
C ALA A 234 -13.67 21.16 11.92
N ARG A 235 -12.55 20.62 12.36
CA ARG A 235 -12.33 19.17 12.50
C ARG A 235 -11.52 18.90 13.76
N LEU A 236 -11.92 17.88 14.51
CA LEU A 236 -11.15 17.33 15.63
C LEU A 236 -11.20 15.80 15.53
N GLY A 237 -10.05 15.17 15.45
CA GLY A 237 -9.93 13.73 15.28
C GLY A 237 -8.99 13.11 16.31
N ALA A 238 -9.33 11.89 16.71
CA ALA A 238 -8.47 11.02 17.48
C ALA A 238 -8.26 9.71 16.73
N SER A 239 -7.09 9.11 16.86
CA SER A 239 -6.74 7.84 16.25
C SER A 239 -5.94 6.95 17.18
N VAL A 240 -6.13 5.65 17.04
CA VAL A 240 -5.26 4.64 17.60
C VAL A 240 -4.84 3.70 16.49
N GLN A 241 -3.56 3.37 16.44
CA GLN A 241 -3.00 2.47 15.46
C GLN A 241 -2.08 1.47 16.15
N ARG A 242 -2.22 0.20 15.79
CA ARG A 242 -1.28 -0.86 16.16
C ARG A 242 -0.53 -1.28 14.90
N ILE A 243 0.78 -1.30 14.98
CA ILE A 243 1.67 -1.78 13.91
C ILE A 243 2.45 -2.96 14.43
N GLN A 244 2.42 -4.06 13.70
CA GLN A 244 3.32 -5.19 13.91
C GLN A 244 4.27 -5.29 12.74
N HIS A 245 5.55 -5.12 13.02
CA HIS A 245 6.60 -5.25 12.03
C HIS A 245 6.95 -6.72 11.80
N ASP A 246 6.98 -7.14 10.54
CA ASP A 246 7.33 -8.51 10.20
C ASP A 246 8.86 -8.68 10.23
N PRO A 247 9.42 -9.53 11.11
CA PRO A 247 10.85 -9.78 11.17
C PRO A 247 11.39 -10.42 9.89
N LYS A 248 10.54 -11.11 9.14
CA LYS A 248 10.90 -11.74 7.86
C LYS A 248 11.23 -10.72 6.78
N ALA A 249 10.63 -9.53 6.84
CA ALA A 249 10.88 -8.47 5.88
C ALA A 249 12.32 -7.98 5.89
N LEU A 250 13.02 -8.13 7.00
CA LEU A 250 14.36 -7.59 7.23
C LEU A 250 15.44 -8.65 7.45
N ALA A 251 15.06 -9.83 7.88
CA ALA A 251 15.99 -10.73 8.53
C ALA A 251 16.90 -11.54 7.60
N GLY A 252 16.60 -11.68 6.31
CA GLY A 252 17.43 -12.50 5.43
C GLY A 252 17.86 -13.81 6.10
N SER A 253 19.17 -14.05 6.22
CA SER A 253 19.74 -15.22 6.89
C SER A 253 19.52 -15.26 8.42
N ASN A 254 19.24 -14.13 9.07
CA ASN A 254 19.04 -14.03 10.51
C ASN A 254 17.58 -14.22 10.95
N PHE A 255 16.67 -14.53 10.03
CA PHE A 255 15.24 -14.67 10.33
C PHE A 255 14.97 -15.66 11.49
N PHE A 256 15.64 -16.81 11.52
CA PHE A 256 15.44 -17.82 12.59
C PHE A 256 15.78 -17.29 13.98
N ALA A 257 16.74 -16.38 14.11
CA ALA A 257 17.10 -15.75 15.38
C ALA A 257 16.06 -14.72 15.84
N LEU A 258 15.32 -14.11 14.93
CA LEU A 258 14.38 -13.02 15.19
C LEU A 258 12.91 -13.45 15.21
N ARG A 259 12.59 -14.66 14.76
CA ARG A 259 11.20 -15.13 14.56
C ARG A 259 10.30 -15.02 15.79
N ASP A 260 10.88 -15.12 16.99
CA ASP A 260 10.16 -15.08 18.26
C ASP A 260 10.15 -13.68 18.90
N ILE A 261 10.70 -12.68 18.21
CA ILE A 261 10.75 -11.31 18.68
C ILE A 261 9.79 -10.47 17.86
N PHE A 262 8.67 -10.08 18.46
CA PHE A 262 7.66 -9.27 17.79
C PHE A 262 7.88 -7.80 18.13
N TRP A 263 8.33 -7.02 17.14
CA TRP A 263 8.34 -5.58 17.24
C TRP A 263 6.93 -5.04 16.98
N ASN A 264 6.30 -4.52 18.04
CA ASN A 264 4.97 -3.93 17.99
C ASN A 264 5.02 -2.46 18.39
N GLU A 265 4.23 -1.66 17.70
CA GLU A 265 4.05 -0.24 18.00
C GLU A 265 2.58 0.08 18.26
N TRP A 266 2.35 0.97 19.21
CA TRP A 266 1.08 1.60 19.45
C TRP A 266 1.24 3.10 19.25
N ALA A 267 0.49 3.67 18.31
CA ALA A 267 0.48 5.09 18.03
C ALA A 267 -0.88 5.68 18.38
N TYR A 268 -0.87 6.79 19.12
CA TYR A 268 -2.04 7.55 19.55
C TYR A 268 -1.93 8.93 18.94
N GLY A 269 -2.89 9.30 18.11
CA GLY A 269 -2.89 10.54 17.34
C GLY A 269 -4.07 11.44 17.72
N LEU A 270 -3.81 12.75 17.75
CA LEU A 270 -4.82 13.79 17.79
C LEU A 270 -4.55 14.74 16.63
N ASN A 271 -5.59 15.09 15.88
CA ASN A 271 -5.48 16.07 14.82
C ASN A 271 -6.66 17.07 14.88
N GLY A 272 -6.37 18.30 14.48
CA GLY A 272 -7.35 19.35 14.50
C GLY A 272 -7.20 20.31 13.34
N ARG A 273 -8.30 20.95 12.95
CA ARG A 273 -8.34 22.07 12.03
C ARG A 273 -9.45 23.03 12.41
N TYR A 274 -9.13 24.31 12.40
CA TYR A 274 -10.10 25.37 12.72
C TYR A 274 -9.86 26.59 11.84
N ARG A 275 -10.94 27.22 11.40
CA ARG A 275 -10.88 28.46 10.59
C ARG A 275 -11.23 29.66 11.44
N ILE A 276 -10.38 30.69 11.40
CA ILE A 276 -10.59 31.99 12.07
C ILE A 276 -10.50 33.07 10.98
N GLY A 277 -11.65 33.56 10.53
CA GLY A 277 -11.69 34.52 9.42
C GLY A 277 -11.05 33.96 8.14
N ARG A 278 -9.97 34.60 7.67
CA ARG A 278 -9.17 34.15 6.52
C ARG A 278 -8.02 33.21 6.88
N PHE A 279 -7.84 32.90 8.15
CA PHE A 279 -6.79 32.00 8.59
C PHE A 279 -7.35 30.60 8.85
N MET A 280 -6.61 29.59 8.46
CA MET A 280 -6.87 28.20 8.81
C MET A 280 -5.70 27.66 9.62
N LEU A 281 -5.97 27.29 10.86
CA LEU A 281 -5.03 26.62 11.74
C LEU A 281 -5.28 25.13 11.65
N SER A 282 -4.25 24.32 11.43
CA SER A 282 -4.29 22.86 11.46
C SER A 282 -3.07 22.31 12.19
N GLY A 283 -3.23 21.18 12.83
CA GLY A 283 -2.12 20.53 13.53
C GLY A 283 -2.42 19.07 13.84
N GLU A 284 -1.35 18.38 14.16
CA GLU A 284 -1.38 16.97 14.56
C GLU A 284 -0.33 16.73 15.63
N MET A 285 -0.66 15.85 16.56
CA MET A 285 0.24 15.31 17.57
C MET A 285 0.09 13.79 17.57
N GLN A 286 1.20 13.07 17.64
CA GLN A 286 1.21 11.62 17.73
C GLN A 286 2.25 11.18 18.76
N PHE A 287 1.82 10.32 19.66
CA PHE A 287 2.69 9.58 20.56
C PHE A 287 2.74 8.13 20.14
N THR A 288 3.94 7.58 19.99
CA THR A 288 4.17 6.19 19.59
C THR A 288 5.02 5.49 20.64
N ARG A 289 4.57 4.33 21.08
CA ARG A 289 5.31 3.43 21.96
C ARG A 289 5.64 2.15 21.22
N SER A 290 6.93 1.85 21.09
CA SER A 290 7.48 0.66 20.45
C SER A 290 7.97 -0.32 21.51
N LYS A 291 7.55 -1.60 21.39
CA LYS A 291 8.09 -2.72 22.18
C LYS A 291 8.94 -3.59 21.27
N ASN A 292 10.09 -4.02 21.77
CA ASN A 292 11.11 -4.77 21.03
C ASN A 292 11.56 -4.03 19.76
N TYR A 293 11.79 -2.73 19.89
CA TYR A 293 12.22 -1.87 18.79
C TYR A 293 13.40 -2.48 18.04
N ALA A 294 13.30 -2.49 16.70
CA ALA A 294 14.30 -3.08 15.82
C ALA A 294 14.60 -4.56 16.14
N TRP A 295 13.57 -5.33 16.54
CA TRP A 295 13.65 -6.74 16.95
C TRP A 295 14.69 -7.02 18.03
N THR A 296 14.95 -6.07 18.90
CA THR A 296 15.79 -6.24 20.08
C THR A 296 14.90 -6.49 21.30
N ARG A 297 15.10 -7.61 21.99
CA ARG A 297 14.30 -7.98 23.18
C ARG A 297 14.31 -6.87 24.21
N GLU A 298 13.14 -6.57 24.78
CA GLU A 298 12.94 -5.60 25.86
C GLU A 298 13.34 -4.15 25.51
N ASN A 299 13.71 -3.88 24.25
CA ASN A 299 14.02 -2.52 23.80
C ASN A 299 12.72 -1.73 23.65
N LEU A 300 12.44 -0.88 24.63
CA LEU A 300 11.31 0.05 24.60
C LEU A 300 11.76 1.39 24.02
N ARG A 301 10.98 1.95 23.11
CA ARG A 301 11.20 3.28 22.54
C ARG A 301 9.88 4.03 22.49
N ASP A 302 9.93 5.26 22.98
CA ASP A 302 8.84 6.22 22.87
C ASP A 302 9.25 7.31 21.87
N ASN A 303 8.31 7.72 21.03
CA ASN A 303 8.50 8.82 20.07
C ASN A 303 7.30 9.76 20.13
N PHE A 304 7.57 11.05 20.00
CA PHE A 304 6.54 12.08 19.90
C PHE A 304 6.78 12.89 18.62
N TYR A 305 5.72 13.03 17.84
CA TYR A 305 5.70 13.85 16.63
C TYR A 305 4.61 14.90 16.75
N SER A 306 4.88 16.11 16.32
CA SER A 306 3.84 17.14 16.19
C SER A 306 4.16 18.10 15.05
N TYR A 307 3.11 18.63 14.43
CA TYR A 307 3.22 19.79 13.56
C TYR A 307 2.08 20.76 13.78
N LEU A 308 2.32 22.03 13.43
CA LEU A 308 1.34 23.09 13.41
C LEU A 308 1.49 23.84 12.09
N GLN A 309 0.36 24.08 11.41
CA GLN A 309 0.32 24.79 10.15
C GLN A 309 -0.69 25.93 10.21
N LEU A 310 -0.27 27.12 9.79
CA LEU A 310 -1.13 28.27 9.57
C LEU A 310 -1.21 28.55 8.06
N SER A 311 -2.42 28.60 7.52
CA SER A 311 -2.68 28.90 6.11
C SER A 311 -3.55 30.14 6.01
N TYR A 312 -3.24 31.04 5.07
CA TYR A 312 -4.06 32.20 4.74
C TYR A 312 -4.92 31.88 3.50
N LEU A 313 -6.19 32.17 3.57
CA LEU A 313 -7.16 31.96 2.49
C LEU A 313 -7.41 33.32 1.80
N TRP A 314 -7.03 33.40 0.56
CA TRP A 314 -7.16 34.60 -0.28
C TRP A 314 -8.62 34.93 -0.63
#